data_03e5aa5040e513997e277a3da12768d6
#
_entry.id   03e5aa5040e513997e277a3da12768d6
#
_cell.length_a   1.000
_cell.length_b   1.000
_cell.length_c   1.000
_cell.angle_alpha   90.00
_cell.angle_beta   90.00
_cell.angle_gamma   90.00
#
_symmetry.space_group_name_H-M   'P 1'
#
loop_
_entity.id
_entity.type
_entity.pdbx_description
1 polymer ?
#
loop_
_entity_poly.entity_id
_entity_poly.type
_entity_poly.pdbx_seq_one_letter_code
_entity_poly.pdbx_strand_id
1 'polypeptide(L)'
;MGDLPRGISRRRDRYRVQVGYLGKTHHLGDIQSLQVAKQVLAMARGEIARGEFVPPSERKKQKLAERIAEEERARSEQARSVTVEEWANRWLASHKCTEGTRTSYTSLIRAHVVPAIGEMRVCDVTEEETTRLLESLPTDPTRFNVGRCLRPMLKAASAEGLLDKVPHIETPKVKARTAVNPEGLATPQQVRALSERMPSHLALAVMLAALCALRAGEVLGLQRRDFTGLDEPDQAVLHVQRQLNSKTPGGASYTAPKAGSAGEVAIPSTLVPAIVEHLERYVSEEPEAPVFPSSRDKSRPVSPTALDATFRKARQFVPGCENLLFHDLRRTSLTLYAQAGATQAEIMARGRHKDPAVAARYQYATKARDRANADRMAQGW
;
A
#
# COMPACT_ATOMS: atom_id res chain seq x y z
N MET A 1 -46.48 70.99 -0.68
CA MET A 1 -45.64 69.77 -0.84
C MET A 1 -45.42 69.61 -2.33
N GLY A 2 -44.17 69.77 -2.78
CA GLY A 2 -43.89 69.66 -4.25
C GLY A 2 -44.02 68.18 -4.67
N ASP A 3 -44.65 68.06 -5.88
CA ASP A 3 -44.92 66.74 -6.44
C ASP A 3 -43.61 66.02 -6.75
N LEU A 4 -43.46 64.78 -6.22
CA LEU A 4 -42.27 63.97 -6.43
C LEU A 4 -42.21 63.43 -7.87
N PRO A 5 -41.07 63.45 -8.53
CA PRO A 5 -40.94 62.92 -9.88
C PRO A 5 -41.42 61.46 -9.98
N ARG A 6 -42.10 61.13 -11.07
CA ARG A 6 -42.56 59.79 -11.40
C ARG A 6 -41.37 58.79 -11.29
N GLY A 7 -41.47 57.81 -10.41
CA GLY A 7 -40.38 56.86 -10.09
C GLY A 7 -39.66 57.14 -8.78
N ILE A 8 -40.03 58.19 -8.03
CA ILE A 8 -39.56 58.44 -6.68
C ILE A 8 -40.76 58.45 -5.72
N SER A 9 -40.72 57.69 -4.65
CA SER A 9 -41.69 57.69 -3.61
C SER A 9 -41.03 57.86 -2.23
N ARG A 10 -41.68 58.64 -1.31
CA ARG A 10 -41.14 58.82 0.05
C ARG A 10 -41.52 57.63 0.91
N ARG A 11 -40.54 57.06 1.64
CA ARG A 11 -40.76 55.99 2.59
C ARG A 11 -40.04 56.32 3.90
N ARG A 12 -40.79 56.74 4.88
CA ARG A 12 -40.27 57.27 6.16
C ARG A 12 -39.27 58.41 5.92
N ASP A 13 -38.01 58.21 6.25
CA ASP A 13 -36.89 59.16 6.11
C ASP A 13 -36.07 59.02 4.80
N ARG A 14 -36.52 58.13 3.86
CA ARG A 14 -35.78 57.81 2.63
C ARG A 14 -36.69 57.97 1.38
N TYR A 15 -36.05 58.11 0.27
CA TYR A 15 -36.68 58.15 -1.07
C TYR A 15 -36.41 56.86 -1.81
N ARG A 16 -37.47 56.09 -2.07
CA ARG A 16 -37.41 54.90 -2.90
C ARG A 16 -37.39 55.32 -4.36
N VAL A 17 -36.32 54.85 -5.08
CA VAL A 17 -36.14 55.14 -6.51
C VAL A 17 -36.43 53.89 -7.31
N GLN A 18 -37.31 54.03 -8.30
CA GLN A 18 -37.70 52.93 -9.18
C GLN A 18 -37.74 53.40 -10.63
N VAL A 19 -37.42 52.50 -11.58
CA VAL A 19 -37.51 52.78 -13.03
C VAL A 19 -38.19 51.62 -13.74
N GLY A 20 -39.04 51.95 -14.72
CA GLY A 20 -39.65 50.95 -15.62
C GLY A 20 -38.69 50.60 -16.75
N TYR A 21 -38.45 49.30 -16.98
CA TYR A 21 -37.68 48.82 -18.12
C TYR A 21 -38.20 47.45 -18.55
N LEU A 22 -38.43 47.27 -19.86
CA LEU A 22 -38.97 46.05 -20.48
C LEU A 22 -40.22 45.49 -19.76
N GLY A 23 -41.19 46.40 -19.45
CA GLY A 23 -42.44 46.04 -18.80
C GLY A 23 -42.35 45.69 -17.31
N LYS A 24 -41.16 45.77 -16.69
CA LYS A 24 -40.95 45.55 -15.26
C LYS A 24 -40.48 46.81 -14.54
N THR A 25 -40.83 46.93 -13.25
CA THR A 25 -40.34 47.99 -12.37
C THR A 25 -39.11 47.49 -11.59
N HIS A 26 -38.01 48.20 -11.77
CA HIS A 26 -36.74 47.89 -11.09
C HIS A 26 -36.47 48.85 -9.95
N HIS A 27 -36.16 48.34 -8.77
CA HIS A 27 -35.77 49.14 -7.62
C HIS A 27 -34.28 49.50 -7.68
N LEU A 28 -33.98 50.81 -7.70
CA LEU A 28 -32.62 51.33 -7.81
C LEU A 28 -31.96 51.61 -6.46
N GLY A 29 -32.74 51.74 -5.40
CA GLY A 29 -32.27 51.95 -4.02
C GLY A 29 -33.21 52.81 -3.18
N ASP A 30 -33.02 52.80 -1.86
CA ASP A 30 -33.67 53.69 -0.90
C ASP A 30 -32.63 54.75 -0.44
N ILE A 31 -32.79 56.01 -0.87
CA ILE A 31 -31.80 57.10 -0.81
C ILE A 31 -32.28 58.16 0.19
N GLN A 32 -31.38 58.70 1.04
CA GLN A 32 -31.72 59.69 2.05
C GLN A 32 -32.02 61.09 1.47
N SER A 33 -31.30 61.49 0.41
CA SER A 33 -31.43 62.81 -0.20
C SER A 33 -32.30 62.77 -1.45
N LEU A 34 -33.31 63.66 -1.52
CA LEU A 34 -34.14 63.81 -2.71
C LEU A 34 -33.33 64.23 -3.94
N GLN A 35 -32.29 65.04 -3.77
CA GLN A 35 -31.45 65.50 -4.87
C GLN A 35 -30.66 64.30 -5.47
N VAL A 36 -30.09 63.46 -4.62
CA VAL A 36 -29.40 62.23 -5.06
C VAL A 36 -30.36 61.23 -5.68
N ALA A 37 -31.57 61.10 -5.14
CA ALA A 37 -32.61 60.22 -5.70
C ALA A 37 -33.01 60.67 -7.14
N LYS A 38 -33.13 61.98 -7.39
CA LYS A 38 -33.38 62.55 -8.73
C LYS A 38 -32.21 62.24 -9.67
N GLN A 39 -30.97 62.37 -9.21
CA GLN A 39 -29.78 62.06 -10.03
C GLN A 39 -29.72 60.59 -10.42
N VAL A 40 -29.91 59.66 -9.47
CA VAL A 40 -29.95 58.22 -9.73
C VAL A 40 -31.05 57.85 -10.73
N LEU A 41 -32.22 58.43 -10.60
CA LEU A 41 -33.30 58.19 -11.55
C LEU A 41 -32.98 58.74 -12.95
N ALA A 42 -32.37 59.94 -13.04
CA ALA A 42 -31.95 60.52 -14.29
C ALA A 42 -30.87 59.73 -15.01
N MET A 43 -29.90 59.26 -14.26
CA MET A 43 -28.85 58.36 -14.79
C MET A 43 -29.44 57.06 -15.34
N ALA A 44 -30.30 56.38 -14.57
CA ALA A 44 -30.94 55.16 -15.03
C ALA A 44 -31.79 55.34 -16.29
N ARG A 45 -32.51 56.47 -16.39
CA ARG A 45 -33.25 56.82 -17.61
C ARG A 45 -32.34 57.11 -18.80
N GLY A 46 -31.22 57.76 -18.58
CA GLY A 46 -30.17 57.95 -19.56
C GLY A 46 -29.56 56.65 -20.09
N GLU A 47 -29.27 55.73 -19.17
CA GLU A 47 -28.79 54.37 -19.53
C GLU A 47 -29.86 53.61 -20.36
N ILE A 48 -31.14 53.71 -19.99
CA ILE A 48 -32.24 53.12 -20.75
C ILE A 48 -32.34 53.71 -22.17
N ALA A 49 -32.21 54.99 -22.27
CA ALA A 49 -32.30 55.71 -23.58
C ALA A 49 -31.14 55.32 -24.51
N ARG A 50 -29.97 54.96 -23.95
CA ARG A 50 -28.82 54.50 -24.71
C ARG A 50 -28.78 52.96 -24.89
N GLY A 51 -29.75 52.23 -24.33
CA GLY A 51 -29.77 50.77 -24.39
C GLY A 51 -28.74 50.07 -23.47
N GLU A 52 -28.13 50.80 -22.53
CA GLU A 52 -27.06 50.35 -21.66
C GLU A 52 -27.54 49.92 -20.25
N PHE A 53 -28.82 50.08 -19.97
CA PHE A 53 -29.36 49.81 -18.64
C PHE A 53 -29.38 48.32 -18.31
N VAL A 54 -28.63 47.95 -17.25
CA VAL A 54 -28.67 46.60 -16.66
C VAL A 54 -29.41 46.68 -15.33
N PRO A 55 -30.50 45.91 -15.14
CA PRO A 55 -31.25 45.89 -13.87
C PRO A 55 -30.36 45.55 -12.69
N PRO A 56 -30.58 46.15 -11.49
CA PRO A 56 -29.76 45.87 -10.29
C PRO A 56 -29.70 44.38 -9.92
N SER A 57 -30.77 43.63 -10.14
CA SER A 57 -30.82 42.19 -9.93
C SER A 57 -29.89 41.43 -10.88
N GLU A 58 -29.76 41.85 -12.12
CA GLU A 58 -28.88 41.26 -13.11
C GLU A 58 -27.41 41.65 -12.88
N ARG A 59 -27.16 42.95 -12.56
CA ARG A 59 -25.82 43.41 -12.14
C ARG A 59 -25.29 42.58 -10.92
N LYS A 60 -26.18 42.28 -9.95
CA LYS A 60 -25.83 41.47 -8.79
C LYS A 60 -25.51 40.02 -9.19
N LYS A 61 -26.29 39.43 -10.10
CA LYS A 61 -26.05 38.09 -10.64
C LYS A 61 -24.73 38.02 -11.42
N GLN A 62 -24.47 39.02 -12.27
CA GLN A 62 -23.21 39.09 -13.04
C GLN A 62 -22.01 39.21 -12.13
N LYS A 63 -22.01 40.09 -11.12
CA LYS A 63 -20.93 40.22 -10.15
C LYS A 63 -20.72 38.93 -9.33
N LEU A 64 -21.79 38.22 -9.01
CA LEU A 64 -21.67 36.92 -8.31
C LEU A 64 -21.06 35.86 -9.23
N ALA A 65 -21.50 35.82 -10.50
CA ALA A 65 -20.92 34.88 -11.47
C ALA A 65 -19.43 35.17 -11.77
N GLU A 66 -19.08 36.47 -11.89
CA GLU A 66 -17.68 36.90 -12.05
C GLU A 66 -16.81 36.47 -10.85
N ARG A 67 -17.30 36.68 -9.61
CA ARG A 67 -16.59 36.24 -8.41
C ARG A 67 -16.41 34.73 -8.36
N ILE A 68 -17.46 33.97 -8.68
CA ILE A 68 -17.37 32.50 -8.72
C ILE A 68 -16.35 32.06 -9.77
N ALA A 69 -16.40 32.68 -10.97
CA ALA A 69 -15.43 32.34 -12.02
C ALA A 69 -13.99 32.72 -11.66
N GLU A 70 -13.80 33.81 -10.94
CA GLU A 70 -12.48 34.25 -10.46
C GLU A 70 -11.96 33.31 -9.33
N GLU A 71 -12.84 32.96 -8.39
CA GLU A 71 -12.52 31.96 -7.33
C GLU A 71 -12.19 30.58 -7.93
N GLU A 72 -12.92 30.14 -8.96
CA GLU A 72 -12.63 28.89 -9.68
C GLU A 72 -11.30 28.94 -10.45
N ARG A 73 -11.01 30.07 -11.11
CA ARG A 73 -9.72 30.28 -11.79
C ARG A 73 -8.56 30.26 -10.80
N ALA A 74 -8.67 31.01 -9.71
CA ALA A 74 -7.65 31.04 -8.65
C ALA A 74 -7.43 29.66 -8.03
N ARG A 75 -8.51 28.92 -7.78
CA ARG A 75 -8.43 27.53 -7.27
C ARG A 75 -7.77 26.58 -8.28
N SER A 76 -8.09 26.71 -9.56
CA SER A 76 -7.48 25.93 -10.64
C SER A 76 -5.98 26.26 -10.79
N GLU A 77 -5.61 27.52 -10.70
CA GLU A 77 -4.23 27.97 -10.79
C GLU A 77 -3.40 27.51 -9.57
N GLN A 78 -3.98 27.59 -8.37
CA GLN A 78 -3.36 27.05 -7.15
C GLN A 78 -3.24 25.52 -7.19
N ALA A 79 -4.24 24.80 -7.73
CA ALA A 79 -4.15 23.37 -7.95
C ALA A 79 -3.01 23.01 -8.92
N ARG A 80 -2.85 23.79 -9.99
CA ARG A 80 -1.78 23.62 -10.98
C ARG A 80 -0.37 23.97 -10.48
N SER A 81 -0.23 24.66 -9.35
CA SER A 81 1.08 24.97 -8.74
C SER A 81 1.65 23.85 -7.86
N VAL A 82 0.85 22.83 -7.52
CA VAL A 82 1.26 21.73 -6.63
C VAL A 82 2.37 20.91 -7.26
N THR A 83 3.48 20.74 -6.53
CA THR A 83 4.61 19.91 -6.95
C THR A 83 4.34 18.42 -6.72
N VAL A 84 5.09 17.55 -7.42
CA VAL A 84 5.02 16.09 -7.24
C VAL A 84 5.39 15.69 -5.80
N GLU A 85 6.36 16.36 -5.17
CA GLU A 85 6.74 16.09 -3.79
C GLU A 85 5.63 16.45 -2.80
N GLU A 86 5.05 17.64 -2.93
CA GLU A 86 3.92 18.07 -2.09
C GLU A 86 2.72 17.15 -2.23
N TRP A 87 2.40 16.77 -3.47
CA TRP A 87 1.32 15.84 -3.75
C TRP A 87 1.60 14.46 -3.18
N ALA A 88 2.80 13.91 -3.38
CA ALA A 88 3.19 12.60 -2.86
C ALA A 88 3.06 12.53 -1.34
N ASN A 89 3.47 13.58 -0.62
CA ASN A 89 3.35 13.67 0.84
C ASN A 89 1.86 13.68 1.27
N ARG A 90 1.01 14.46 0.61
CA ARG A 90 -0.44 14.49 0.87
C ARG A 90 -1.10 13.14 0.58
N TRP A 91 -0.77 12.56 -0.57
CA TRP A 91 -1.31 11.26 -0.98
C TRP A 91 -0.88 10.15 -0.02
N LEU A 92 0.38 10.09 0.40
CA LEU A 92 0.86 9.11 1.38
C LEU A 92 0.13 9.23 2.72
N ALA A 93 -0.20 10.43 3.17
CA ALA A 93 -0.93 10.65 4.41
C ALA A 93 -2.39 10.13 4.35
N SER A 94 -3.07 10.32 3.22
CA SER A 94 -4.50 9.99 3.03
C SER A 94 -4.75 8.62 2.41
N HIS A 95 -3.76 8.02 1.72
CA HIS A 95 -3.94 6.77 0.97
C HIS A 95 -4.22 5.59 1.90
N LYS A 96 -5.36 4.92 1.68
CA LYS A 96 -5.76 3.75 2.45
C LYS A 96 -4.94 2.52 2.03
N CYS A 97 -3.95 2.19 2.82
CA CYS A 97 -3.11 1.01 2.63
C CYS A 97 -2.56 0.50 3.97
N THR A 98 -1.97 -0.70 3.98
CA THR A 98 -1.29 -1.21 5.16
C THR A 98 -0.04 -0.39 5.47
N GLU A 99 0.37 -0.33 6.74
CA GLU A 99 1.57 0.40 7.16
C GLU A 99 2.84 -0.08 6.43
N GLY A 100 2.99 -1.38 6.21
CA GLY A 100 4.09 -1.92 5.41
C GLY A 100 4.10 -1.45 3.95
N THR A 101 2.92 -1.26 3.35
CA THR A 101 2.79 -0.69 2.00
C THR A 101 3.14 0.80 2.01
N ARG A 102 2.63 1.55 3.00
CA ARG A 102 2.94 2.98 3.20
C ARG A 102 4.45 3.20 3.32
N THR A 103 5.11 2.46 4.20
CA THR A 103 6.58 2.52 4.38
C THR A 103 7.33 2.20 3.09
N SER A 104 6.86 1.20 2.33
CA SER A 104 7.46 0.85 1.04
C SER A 104 7.28 1.97 0.00
N TYR A 105 6.09 2.56 -0.08
CA TYR A 105 5.82 3.68 -0.98
C TYR A 105 6.62 4.92 -0.59
N THR A 106 6.66 5.26 0.70
CA THR A 106 7.50 6.37 1.21
C THR A 106 8.96 6.19 0.80
N SER A 107 9.51 4.99 0.98
CA SER A 107 10.89 4.68 0.59
C SER A 107 11.13 4.85 -0.91
N LEU A 108 10.23 4.32 -1.75
CA LEU A 108 10.34 4.43 -3.21
C LEU A 108 10.22 5.88 -3.70
N ILE A 109 9.26 6.63 -3.16
CA ILE A 109 9.05 8.03 -3.51
C ILE A 109 10.26 8.87 -3.15
N ARG A 110 10.73 8.77 -1.89
CA ARG A 110 11.89 9.56 -1.42
C ARG A 110 13.19 9.20 -2.12
N ALA A 111 13.41 7.91 -2.41
CA ALA A 111 14.66 7.48 -3.02
C ALA A 111 14.72 7.69 -4.54
N HIS A 112 13.57 7.71 -5.24
CA HIS A 112 13.56 7.64 -6.69
C HIS A 112 12.67 8.71 -7.36
N VAL A 113 11.49 9.00 -6.81
CA VAL A 113 10.54 9.93 -7.45
C VAL A 113 10.91 11.38 -7.15
N VAL A 114 11.08 11.73 -5.87
CA VAL A 114 11.39 13.09 -5.45
C VAL A 114 12.70 13.60 -6.05
N PRO A 115 13.82 12.84 -6.05
CA PRO A 115 15.05 13.31 -6.67
C PRO A 115 14.98 13.56 -8.18
N ALA A 116 14.06 12.89 -8.88
CA ALA A 116 13.97 12.98 -10.34
C ALA A 116 12.93 14.01 -10.82
N ILE A 117 11.75 14.05 -10.18
CA ILE A 117 10.62 14.88 -10.62
C ILE A 117 9.91 15.59 -9.46
N GLY A 118 10.48 15.61 -8.25
CA GLY A 118 9.83 16.15 -7.05
C GLY A 118 9.44 17.63 -7.16
N GLU A 119 10.29 18.45 -7.78
CA GLU A 119 10.07 19.88 -8.00
C GLU A 119 9.13 20.20 -9.17
N MET A 120 8.86 19.20 -10.04
CA MET A 120 7.97 19.35 -11.17
C MET A 120 6.53 19.51 -10.68
N ARG A 121 5.73 20.35 -11.34
CA ARG A 121 4.30 20.45 -11.05
C ARG A 121 3.58 19.17 -11.49
N VAL A 122 2.60 18.75 -10.72
CA VAL A 122 1.83 17.51 -11.03
C VAL A 122 1.17 17.59 -12.41
N CYS A 123 0.67 18.76 -12.80
CA CYS A 123 0.03 18.97 -14.11
C CYS A 123 1.00 18.82 -15.29
N ASP A 124 2.30 18.93 -15.08
CA ASP A 124 3.34 18.81 -16.11
C ASP A 124 3.88 17.37 -16.26
N VAL A 125 3.42 16.44 -15.42
CA VAL A 125 3.86 15.03 -15.46
C VAL A 125 3.27 14.34 -16.69
N THR A 126 4.11 14.10 -17.68
CA THR A 126 3.78 13.44 -18.94
C THR A 126 4.21 11.97 -18.95
N GLU A 127 3.81 11.25 -19.99
CA GLU A 127 4.29 9.89 -20.24
C GLU A 127 5.81 9.86 -20.48
N GLU A 128 6.33 10.87 -21.16
CA GLU A 128 7.78 11.01 -21.40
C GLU A 128 8.55 11.17 -20.09
N GLU A 129 8.08 12.01 -19.17
CA GLU A 129 8.72 12.22 -17.86
C GLU A 129 8.68 10.96 -17.00
N THR A 130 7.55 10.25 -16.98
CA THR A 130 7.45 8.98 -16.24
C THR A 130 8.31 7.88 -16.83
N THR A 131 8.45 7.81 -18.17
CA THR A 131 9.33 6.88 -18.87
C THR A 131 10.79 7.19 -18.56
N ARG A 132 11.21 8.44 -18.67
CA ARG A 132 12.58 8.89 -18.36
C ARG A 132 12.95 8.55 -16.91
N LEU A 133 12.03 8.81 -15.97
CA LEU A 133 12.22 8.42 -14.57
C LEU A 133 12.45 6.91 -14.43
N LEU A 134 11.59 6.09 -15.03
CA LEU A 134 11.71 4.63 -14.91
C LEU A 134 12.98 4.09 -15.56
N GLU A 135 13.36 4.60 -16.71
CA GLU A 135 14.58 4.21 -17.43
C GLU A 135 15.87 4.56 -16.67
N SER A 136 15.87 5.65 -15.90
CA SER A 136 17.00 6.04 -15.06
C SER A 136 17.27 5.08 -13.90
N LEU A 137 16.31 4.21 -13.56
CA LEU A 137 16.42 3.31 -12.42
C LEU A 137 17.28 2.07 -12.76
N PRO A 138 18.07 1.57 -11.78
CA PRO A 138 19.15 0.61 -12.06
C PRO A 138 18.67 -0.80 -12.43
N THR A 139 17.48 -1.21 -11.99
CA THR A 139 16.99 -2.59 -12.18
C THR A 139 15.52 -2.66 -12.53
N ASP A 140 15.11 -3.66 -13.30
CA ASP A 140 13.70 -3.91 -13.65
C ASP A 140 12.79 -4.12 -12.42
N PRO A 141 13.18 -4.81 -11.35
CA PRO A 141 12.38 -4.86 -10.13
C PRO A 141 12.15 -3.49 -9.50
N THR A 142 13.15 -2.59 -9.52
CA THR A 142 13.00 -1.22 -9.03
C THR A 142 12.05 -0.42 -9.93
N ARG A 143 12.22 -0.48 -11.25
CA ARG A 143 11.33 0.13 -12.25
C ARG A 143 9.89 -0.30 -12.06
N PHE A 144 9.66 -1.61 -11.93
CA PHE A 144 8.33 -2.18 -11.67
C PHE A 144 7.72 -1.65 -10.37
N ASN A 145 8.48 -1.63 -9.27
CA ASN A 145 7.98 -1.19 -7.98
C ASN A 145 7.67 0.31 -7.94
N VAL A 146 8.52 1.15 -8.56
CA VAL A 146 8.27 2.60 -8.68
C VAL A 146 7.03 2.85 -9.55
N GLY A 147 6.90 2.21 -10.71
CA GLY A 147 5.73 2.35 -11.56
C GLY A 147 4.43 1.90 -10.87
N ARG A 148 4.50 0.81 -10.07
CA ARG A 148 3.37 0.36 -9.25
C ARG A 148 2.97 1.36 -8.16
N CYS A 149 3.90 2.18 -7.68
CA CYS A 149 3.65 3.26 -6.73
C CYS A 149 3.09 4.50 -7.45
N LEU A 150 3.66 4.87 -8.59
CA LEU A 150 3.25 6.05 -9.37
C LEU A 150 1.81 5.97 -9.88
N ARG A 151 1.38 4.80 -10.38
CA ARG A 151 0.03 4.64 -10.95
C ARG A 151 -1.10 5.07 -10.00
N PRO A 152 -1.22 4.55 -8.78
CA PRO A 152 -2.28 4.97 -7.86
C PRO A 152 -2.10 6.42 -7.39
N MET A 153 -0.87 6.93 -7.28
CA MET A 153 -0.58 8.30 -6.90
C MET A 153 -1.05 9.31 -7.96
N LEU A 154 -0.71 9.08 -9.23
CA LEU A 154 -1.12 9.95 -10.34
C LEU A 154 -2.61 9.79 -10.67
N LYS A 155 -3.19 8.58 -10.50
CA LYS A 155 -4.64 8.39 -10.60
C LYS A 155 -5.40 9.21 -9.55
N ALA A 156 -4.89 9.25 -8.32
CA ALA A 156 -5.48 10.08 -7.28
C ALA A 156 -5.32 11.57 -7.57
N ALA A 157 -4.18 12.01 -8.14
CA ALA A 157 -3.96 13.38 -8.58
C ALA A 157 -4.97 13.81 -9.64
N SER A 158 -5.23 12.96 -10.63
CA SER A 158 -6.25 13.24 -11.66
C SER A 158 -7.66 13.29 -11.08
N ALA A 159 -7.98 12.45 -10.10
CA ALA A 159 -9.28 12.50 -9.41
C ALA A 159 -9.49 13.79 -8.60
N GLU A 160 -8.40 14.43 -8.12
CA GLU A 160 -8.45 15.74 -7.45
C GLU A 160 -8.31 16.94 -8.40
N GLY A 161 -8.23 16.69 -9.72
CA GLY A 161 -8.12 17.77 -10.74
C GLY A 161 -6.73 18.41 -10.82
N LEU A 162 -5.70 17.79 -10.23
CA LEU A 162 -4.30 18.24 -10.31
C LEU A 162 -3.64 17.82 -11.62
N LEU A 163 -4.19 16.83 -12.31
CA LEU A 163 -3.68 16.26 -13.54
C LEU A 163 -4.84 15.98 -14.50
N ASP A 164 -4.80 16.53 -15.69
CA ASP A 164 -5.89 16.41 -16.67
C ASP A 164 -6.07 14.95 -17.14
N LYS A 165 -4.97 14.26 -17.38
CA LYS A 165 -4.96 12.86 -17.83
C LYS A 165 -3.83 12.09 -17.16
N VAL A 166 -4.15 10.91 -16.64
CA VAL A 166 -3.14 10.01 -16.08
C VAL A 166 -2.23 9.49 -17.21
N PRO A 167 -0.91 9.73 -17.15
CA PRO A 167 0.00 9.22 -18.17
C PRO A 167 0.03 7.70 -18.16
N HIS A 168 0.25 7.10 -19.32
CA HIS A 168 0.53 5.68 -19.39
C HIS A 168 1.89 5.41 -18.76
N ILE A 169 1.95 4.44 -17.84
CA ILE A 169 3.19 4.06 -17.16
C ILE A 169 3.52 2.64 -17.58
N GLU A 170 4.44 2.51 -18.52
CA GLU A 170 4.94 1.20 -18.91
C GLU A 170 5.96 0.71 -17.88
N THR A 171 5.77 -0.50 -17.41
CA THR A 171 6.70 -1.13 -16.46
C THR A 171 7.20 -2.45 -17.03
N PRO A 172 8.49 -2.79 -16.84
CA PRO A 172 9.01 -4.05 -17.31
C PRO A 172 8.23 -5.21 -16.70
N LYS A 173 8.00 -6.24 -17.49
CA LYS A 173 7.47 -7.51 -16.99
C LYS A 173 8.56 -8.15 -16.12
N VAL A 174 8.57 -7.81 -14.85
CA VAL A 174 9.35 -8.56 -13.87
C VAL A 174 8.78 -9.97 -13.88
N LYS A 175 9.52 -10.90 -14.49
CA LYS A 175 9.21 -12.32 -14.30
C LYS A 175 9.14 -12.51 -12.80
N ALA A 176 7.92 -12.68 -12.25
CA ALA A 176 7.81 -13.23 -10.91
C ALA A 176 8.87 -14.33 -10.87
N ARG A 177 9.61 -14.52 -9.78
CA ARG A 177 10.42 -15.71 -9.56
C ARG A 177 9.45 -16.88 -9.71
N THR A 178 9.15 -17.16 -10.99
CA THR A 178 8.12 -18.05 -11.46
C THR A 178 8.61 -19.43 -11.28
N ALA A 179 7.68 -20.28 -11.10
CA ALA A 179 7.84 -21.71 -11.03
C ALA A 179 9.10 -22.06 -10.25
N VAL A 180 8.90 -22.58 -9.12
CA VAL A 180 9.96 -23.18 -8.34
C VAL A 180 10.77 -24.01 -9.34
N ASN A 181 11.89 -23.43 -9.86
CA ASN A 181 12.86 -24.29 -10.50
C ASN A 181 13.24 -25.31 -9.44
N PRO A 182 12.95 -26.61 -9.61
CA PRO A 182 13.32 -27.63 -8.67
C PRO A 182 14.80 -27.56 -8.30
N GLU A 183 15.64 -27.19 -9.26
CA GLU A 183 17.07 -26.99 -9.10
C GLU A 183 17.46 -25.83 -8.17
N GLY A 184 16.54 -24.90 -7.87
CA GLY A 184 16.75 -23.77 -6.95
C GLY A 184 16.18 -24.01 -5.54
N LEU A 185 15.72 -25.22 -5.21
CA LEU A 185 15.25 -25.59 -3.88
C LEU A 185 16.33 -26.33 -3.09
N ALA A 186 16.33 -26.13 -1.79
CA ALA A 186 17.20 -26.89 -0.92
C ALA A 186 16.68 -28.33 -0.78
N THR A 187 17.56 -29.31 -0.85
CA THR A 187 17.27 -30.69 -0.48
C THR A 187 17.13 -30.82 1.04
N PRO A 188 16.51 -31.91 1.57
CA PRO A 188 16.45 -32.15 3.00
C PRO A 188 17.81 -32.14 3.68
N GLN A 189 18.85 -32.69 3.00
CA GLN A 189 20.22 -32.69 3.47
C GLN A 189 20.80 -31.26 3.56
N GLN A 190 20.57 -30.46 2.55
CA GLN A 190 20.99 -29.06 2.55
C GLN A 190 20.28 -28.25 3.64
N VAL A 191 18.97 -28.47 3.88
CA VAL A 191 18.24 -27.83 4.98
C VAL A 191 18.87 -28.15 6.34
N ARG A 192 19.23 -29.41 6.59
CA ARG A 192 19.94 -29.83 7.82
C ARG A 192 21.30 -29.12 7.91
N ALA A 193 22.10 -29.17 6.87
CA ALA A 193 23.40 -28.52 6.84
C ALA A 193 23.30 -27.02 7.07
N LEU A 194 22.27 -26.33 6.48
CA LEU A 194 22.00 -24.94 6.75
C LEU A 194 21.66 -24.66 8.21
N SER A 195 20.81 -25.50 8.82
CA SER A 195 20.48 -25.40 10.25
C SER A 195 21.72 -25.57 11.15
N GLU A 196 22.58 -26.54 10.86
CA GLU A 196 23.82 -26.78 11.58
C GLU A 196 24.86 -25.65 11.46
N ARG A 197 24.83 -24.89 10.36
CA ARG A 197 25.69 -23.72 10.14
C ARG A 197 25.14 -22.43 10.74
N MET A 198 23.90 -22.43 11.19
CA MET A 198 23.36 -21.31 11.95
C MET A 198 23.88 -21.31 13.38
N PRO A 199 23.97 -20.15 14.05
CA PRO A 199 24.13 -20.12 15.51
C PRO A 199 23.05 -20.96 16.19
N SER A 200 23.37 -21.69 17.23
CA SER A 200 22.48 -22.67 17.86
C SER A 200 21.10 -22.09 18.27
N HIS A 201 21.06 -20.85 18.75
CA HIS A 201 19.82 -20.14 19.08
C HIS A 201 18.99 -19.72 17.86
N LEU A 202 19.46 -19.89 16.63
CA LEU A 202 18.74 -19.60 15.38
C LEU A 202 18.58 -20.82 14.48
N ALA A 203 19.20 -21.95 14.83
CA ALA A 203 19.17 -23.18 14.03
C ALA A 203 17.73 -23.66 13.77
N LEU A 204 16.89 -23.67 14.81
CA LEU A 204 15.48 -24.06 14.72
C LEU A 204 14.69 -23.19 13.73
N ALA A 205 15.07 -21.92 13.49
CA ALA A 205 14.38 -21.04 12.54
C ALA A 205 14.39 -21.60 11.11
N VAL A 206 15.50 -22.21 10.70
CA VAL A 206 15.64 -22.86 9.38
C VAL A 206 14.72 -24.07 9.29
N MET A 207 14.71 -24.92 10.34
CA MET A 207 13.87 -26.12 10.38
C MET A 207 12.38 -25.79 10.37
N LEU A 208 11.93 -24.79 11.15
CA LEU A 208 10.54 -24.34 11.15
C LEU A 208 10.11 -23.75 9.80
N ALA A 209 10.96 -22.96 9.17
CA ALA A 209 10.67 -22.42 7.84
C ALA A 209 10.54 -23.52 6.78
N ALA A 210 11.42 -24.53 6.84
CA ALA A 210 11.49 -25.62 5.87
C ALA A 210 10.47 -26.75 6.12
N LEU A 211 10.10 -27.02 7.37
CA LEU A 211 9.18 -28.12 7.70
C LEU A 211 7.75 -27.65 7.99
N CYS A 212 7.57 -26.44 8.55
CA CYS A 212 6.25 -25.88 8.85
C CYS A 212 5.80 -24.77 7.86
N ALA A 213 6.53 -24.58 6.77
CA ALA A 213 6.22 -23.60 5.70
C ALA A 213 6.04 -22.17 6.21
N LEU A 214 6.87 -21.71 7.16
CA LEU A 214 6.77 -20.37 7.73
C LEU A 214 7.50 -19.30 6.87
N ARG A 215 6.94 -18.08 6.87
CA ARG A 215 7.67 -16.90 6.38
C ARG A 215 8.65 -16.41 7.45
N ALA A 216 9.72 -15.71 7.06
CA ALA A 216 10.70 -15.18 8.02
C ALA A 216 10.05 -14.33 9.13
N GLY A 217 9.09 -13.45 8.77
CA GLY A 217 8.37 -12.65 9.76
C GLY A 217 7.46 -13.49 10.68
N GLU A 218 6.91 -14.61 10.19
CA GLU A 218 6.12 -15.55 11.00
C GLU A 218 7.02 -16.29 11.98
N VAL A 219 8.18 -16.80 11.53
CA VAL A 219 9.19 -17.44 12.39
C VAL A 219 9.60 -16.51 13.53
N LEU A 220 9.94 -15.27 13.21
CA LEU A 220 10.35 -14.27 14.21
C LEU A 220 9.18 -13.74 15.05
N GLY A 221 7.96 -13.98 14.59
CA GLY A 221 6.74 -13.64 15.31
C GLY A 221 6.30 -14.67 16.34
N LEU A 222 6.93 -15.86 16.37
CA LEU A 222 6.56 -16.94 17.28
C LEU A 222 6.86 -16.58 18.73
N GLN A 223 5.95 -17.00 19.59
CA GLN A 223 6.06 -16.96 21.04
C GLN A 223 5.96 -18.37 21.63
N ARG A 224 6.45 -18.57 22.86
CA ARG A 224 6.41 -19.88 23.53
C ARG A 224 5.03 -20.53 23.48
N ARG A 225 3.97 -19.76 23.75
CA ARG A 225 2.57 -20.21 23.75
C ARG A 225 2.02 -20.66 22.38
N ASP A 226 2.75 -20.46 21.30
CA ASP A 226 2.29 -20.85 19.96
C ASP A 226 2.50 -22.34 19.66
N PHE A 227 3.15 -23.07 20.55
CA PHE A 227 3.35 -24.51 20.48
C PHE A 227 2.42 -25.21 21.45
N THR A 228 1.66 -26.19 20.97
CA THR A 228 0.79 -27.06 21.81
C THR A 228 1.01 -28.52 21.48
N GLY A 229 0.72 -29.42 22.43
CA GLY A 229 0.85 -30.85 22.22
C GLY A 229 2.30 -31.37 22.08
N LEU A 230 3.29 -30.66 22.63
CA LEU A 230 4.69 -31.04 22.52
C LEU A 230 5.04 -32.29 23.35
N ASP A 231 4.24 -32.65 24.36
CA ASP A 231 4.28 -33.85 25.15
C ASP A 231 3.75 -35.09 24.39
N GLU A 232 2.92 -34.88 23.39
CA GLU A 232 2.41 -35.88 22.46
C GLU A 232 2.84 -35.55 21.01
N PRO A 233 4.05 -35.98 20.58
CA PRO A 233 4.64 -35.52 19.32
C PRO A 233 3.76 -35.67 18.09
N ASP A 234 2.90 -36.65 18.01
CA ASP A 234 2.00 -36.88 16.89
C ASP A 234 0.77 -35.91 16.89
N GLN A 235 0.58 -35.20 18.00
CA GLN A 235 -0.48 -34.18 18.14
C GLN A 235 0.09 -32.75 18.19
N ALA A 236 1.39 -32.60 18.04
CA ALA A 236 2.05 -31.29 18.13
C ALA A 236 1.57 -30.31 17.04
N VAL A 237 1.12 -29.13 17.47
CA VAL A 237 0.57 -28.08 16.59
C VAL A 237 1.29 -26.76 16.85
N LEU A 238 1.55 -26.05 15.77
CA LEU A 238 2.08 -24.69 15.75
C LEU A 238 1.00 -23.71 15.35
N HIS A 239 0.71 -22.74 16.22
CA HIS A 239 -0.28 -21.69 15.99
C HIS A 239 0.41 -20.43 15.41
N VAL A 240 0.21 -20.14 14.13
CA VAL A 240 0.76 -18.96 13.47
C VAL A 240 -0.23 -17.81 13.57
N GLN A 241 -0.11 -16.98 14.59
CA GLN A 241 -1.07 -15.92 14.90
C GLN A 241 -0.54 -14.51 14.60
N ARG A 242 0.76 -14.34 14.49
CA ARG A 242 1.43 -13.04 14.28
C ARG A 242 2.67 -13.17 13.41
N GLN A 243 3.14 -12.01 12.96
CA GLN A 243 4.43 -11.88 12.28
C GLN A 243 5.18 -10.68 12.83
N LEU A 244 6.50 -10.74 12.81
CA LEU A 244 7.34 -9.58 13.09
C LEU A 244 7.47 -8.73 11.84
N ASN A 245 7.06 -7.46 11.94
CA ASN A 245 7.24 -6.47 10.88
C ASN A 245 8.36 -5.50 11.27
N SER A 246 9.40 -5.40 10.45
CA SER A 246 10.54 -4.49 10.68
C SER A 246 10.35 -3.10 10.07
N LYS A 247 9.28 -2.91 9.29
CA LYS A 247 9.03 -1.67 8.54
C LYS A 247 8.05 -0.73 9.25
N THR A 248 7.93 -0.84 10.58
CA THR A 248 7.07 0.04 11.38
C THR A 248 7.86 1.23 11.89
N PRO A 249 7.31 2.45 11.85
CA PRO A 249 7.88 3.58 12.55
C PRO A 249 8.05 3.22 14.04
N GLY A 250 9.23 3.44 14.60
CA GLY A 250 9.55 3.06 15.99
C GLY A 250 10.18 1.67 16.17
N GLY A 251 10.40 0.92 15.07
CA GLY A 251 11.11 -0.37 15.10
C GLY A 251 10.25 -1.58 14.80
N ALA A 252 10.80 -2.77 14.98
CA ALA A 252 10.10 -4.03 14.73
C ALA A 252 8.92 -4.20 15.71
N SER A 253 7.75 -4.51 15.19
CA SER A 253 6.53 -4.75 15.95
C SER A 253 5.79 -5.99 15.46
N TYR A 254 5.03 -6.62 16.37
CA TYR A 254 4.13 -7.69 16.01
C TYR A 254 2.90 -7.16 15.29
N THR A 255 2.55 -7.80 14.19
CA THR A 255 1.35 -7.50 13.41
C THR A 255 0.62 -8.78 13.08
N ALA A 256 -0.66 -8.69 12.72
CA ALA A 256 -1.37 -9.83 12.17
C ALA A 256 -0.66 -10.35 10.91
N PRO A 257 -0.69 -11.65 10.63
CA PRO A 257 -0.14 -12.21 9.41
C PRO A 257 -0.82 -11.63 8.18
N LYS A 258 -0.06 -11.51 7.09
CA LYS A 258 -0.52 -10.88 5.85
C LYS A 258 -1.80 -11.54 5.32
N ALA A 259 -2.81 -10.73 5.00
CA ALA A 259 -4.05 -11.15 4.34
C ALA A 259 -4.81 -12.30 5.05
N GLY A 260 -4.78 -12.33 6.40
CA GLY A 260 -5.48 -13.36 7.18
C GLY A 260 -4.88 -14.75 7.00
N SER A 261 -3.56 -14.84 6.85
CA SER A 261 -2.81 -16.11 6.84
C SER A 261 -2.46 -16.62 8.24
N ALA A 262 -3.20 -16.21 9.27
CA ALA A 262 -3.18 -16.87 10.56
C ALA A 262 -3.75 -18.30 10.42
N GLY A 263 -3.27 -19.24 11.24
CA GLY A 263 -3.74 -20.61 11.20
C GLY A 263 -2.80 -21.57 11.90
N GLU A 264 -3.19 -22.81 11.91
CA GLU A 264 -2.48 -23.91 12.54
C GLU A 264 -1.67 -24.71 11.52
N VAL A 265 -0.56 -25.27 11.98
CA VAL A 265 0.30 -26.15 11.18
C VAL A 265 0.71 -27.35 12.04
N ALA A 266 0.41 -28.56 11.59
CA ALA A 266 0.92 -29.76 12.23
C ALA A 266 2.46 -29.76 12.21
N ILE A 267 3.06 -29.97 13.36
CA ILE A 267 4.51 -30.08 13.51
C ILE A 267 4.90 -31.55 13.22
N PRO A 268 5.88 -31.81 12.33
CA PRO A 268 6.39 -33.18 12.19
C PRO A 268 6.92 -33.70 13.54
N SER A 269 6.50 -34.90 13.94
CA SER A 269 6.89 -35.49 15.24
C SER A 269 8.40 -35.52 15.44
N THR A 270 9.16 -35.74 14.37
CA THR A 270 10.64 -35.74 14.38
C THR A 270 11.25 -34.36 14.69
N LEU A 271 10.48 -33.26 14.60
CA LEU A 271 10.96 -31.91 14.92
C LEU A 271 10.69 -31.53 16.40
N VAL A 272 9.77 -32.23 17.08
CA VAL A 272 9.34 -31.89 18.45
C VAL A 272 10.49 -31.88 19.44
N PRO A 273 11.41 -32.88 19.47
CA PRO A 273 12.55 -32.86 20.42
C PRO A 273 13.41 -31.60 20.26
N ALA A 274 13.68 -31.18 19.02
CA ALA A 274 14.49 -29.98 18.77
C ALA A 274 13.75 -28.68 19.18
N ILE A 275 12.42 -28.66 19.11
CA ILE A 275 11.61 -27.54 19.60
C ILE A 275 11.69 -27.47 21.12
N VAL A 276 11.48 -28.59 21.81
CA VAL A 276 11.54 -28.67 23.28
C VAL A 276 12.91 -28.22 23.80
N GLU A 277 13.99 -28.77 23.25
CA GLU A 277 15.36 -28.38 23.62
C GLU A 277 15.59 -26.87 23.40
N HIS A 278 15.10 -26.33 22.28
CA HIS A 278 15.24 -24.90 21.97
C HIS A 278 14.46 -24.01 22.96
N LEU A 279 13.24 -24.41 23.31
CA LEU A 279 12.39 -23.68 24.26
C LEU A 279 13.00 -23.69 25.67
N GLU A 280 13.56 -24.80 26.11
CA GLU A 280 14.22 -24.92 27.42
C GLU A 280 15.52 -24.11 27.49
N ARG A 281 16.29 -24.12 26.40
CA ARG A 281 17.65 -23.56 26.41
C ARG A 281 17.71 -22.06 26.14
N TYR A 282 16.80 -21.52 25.32
CA TYR A 282 16.91 -20.15 24.76
C TYR A 282 15.73 -19.27 25.07
N VAL A 283 14.58 -19.79 25.47
CA VAL A 283 13.32 -19.05 25.58
C VAL A 283 12.88 -18.97 27.04
N SER A 284 12.55 -17.77 27.50
CA SER A 284 12.00 -17.56 28.86
C SER A 284 10.68 -18.35 29.05
N GLU A 285 10.29 -18.58 30.29
CA GLU A 285 9.12 -19.42 30.64
C GLU A 285 7.78 -18.68 30.33
N GLU A 286 7.79 -17.36 30.21
CA GLU A 286 6.60 -16.58 29.96
C GLU A 286 5.95 -16.98 28.63
N PRO A 287 4.62 -17.12 28.60
CA PRO A 287 3.89 -17.53 27.38
C PRO A 287 4.16 -16.62 26.16
N GLU A 288 4.36 -15.33 26.38
CA GLU A 288 4.64 -14.32 25.36
C GLU A 288 6.12 -14.20 24.99
N ALA A 289 7.01 -14.98 25.61
CA ALA A 289 8.44 -14.93 25.33
C ALA A 289 8.72 -15.24 23.86
N PRO A 290 9.53 -14.41 23.14
CA PRO A 290 9.87 -14.66 21.75
C PRO A 290 10.69 -15.97 21.63
N VAL A 291 10.33 -16.81 20.66
CA VAL A 291 11.04 -18.08 20.40
C VAL A 291 12.47 -17.85 19.93
N PHE A 292 12.72 -16.74 19.26
CA PHE A 292 14.05 -16.34 18.81
C PHE A 292 14.43 -15.00 19.45
N PRO A 293 14.83 -15.00 20.74
CA PRO A 293 15.16 -13.78 21.46
C PRO A 293 16.44 -13.13 20.93
N SER A 294 16.47 -11.80 20.95
CA SER A 294 17.66 -11.03 20.63
C SER A 294 18.73 -11.20 21.71
N SER A 295 19.99 -11.30 21.30
CA SER A 295 21.12 -11.37 22.24
C SER A 295 21.29 -10.09 23.09
N ARG A 296 20.78 -8.95 22.61
CA ARG A 296 20.86 -7.66 23.31
C ARG A 296 19.74 -7.45 24.32
N ASP A 297 18.57 -7.96 24.00
CA ASP A 297 17.36 -7.80 24.81
C ASP A 297 16.48 -9.05 24.59
N LYS A 298 16.48 -9.94 25.57
CA LYS A 298 15.76 -11.22 25.49
C LYS A 298 14.23 -11.07 25.46
N SER A 299 13.70 -9.91 25.84
CA SER A 299 12.26 -9.61 25.73
C SER A 299 11.83 -9.31 24.30
N ARG A 300 12.78 -9.06 23.39
CA ARG A 300 12.54 -8.72 21.99
C ARG A 300 13.05 -9.82 21.06
N PRO A 301 12.36 -10.07 19.95
CA PRO A 301 12.84 -11.05 18.96
C PRO A 301 14.05 -10.51 18.18
N VAL A 302 14.83 -11.43 17.62
CA VAL A 302 15.85 -11.12 16.61
C VAL A 302 15.22 -10.34 15.46
N SER A 303 15.93 -9.34 14.95
CA SER A 303 15.43 -8.57 13.80
C SER A 303 15.48 -9.38 12.49
N PRO A 304 14.55 -9.15 11.55
CA PRO A 304 14.58 -9.78 10.23
C PRO A 304 15.90 -9.57 9.48
N THR A 305 16.50 -8.39 9.63
CA THR A 305 17.81 -8.09 9.02
C THR A 305 18.94 -8.94 9.62
N ALA A 306 18.92 -9.16 10.94
CA ALA A 306 19.91 -10.00 11.60
C ALA A 306 19.76 -11.48 11.23
N LEU A 307 18.52 -11.99 11.17
CA LEU A 307 18.26 -13.35 10.70
C LEU A 307 18.74 -13.54 9.25
N ASP A 308 18.40 -12.62 8.35
CA ASP A 308 18.79 -12.70 6.95
C ASP A 308 20.32 -12.62 6.77
N ALA A 309 20.99 -11.71 7.48
CA ALA A 309 22.45 -11.60 7.45
C ALA A 309 23.15 -12.87 7.96
N THR A 310 22.62 -13.46 9.03
CA THR A 310 23.15 -14.71 9.59
C THR A 310 22.92 -15.88 8.63
N PHE A 311 21.74 -15.99 8.06
CA PHE A 311 21.43 -17.02 7.07
C PHE A 311 22.30 -16.89 5.80
N ARG A 312 22.53 -15.68 5.32
CA ARG A 312 23.43 -15.42 4.18
C ARG A 312 24.86 -15.90 4.45
N LYS A 313 25.35 -15.78 5.67
CA LYS A 313 26.65 -16.33 6.05
C LYS A 313 26.63 -17.86 6.08
N ALA A 314 25.63 -18.45 6.71
CA ALA A 314 25.50 -19.91 6.82
C ALA A 314 25.43 -20.61 5.47
N ARG A 315 24.65 -20.09 4.52
CA ARG A 315 24.44 -20.68 3.18
C ARG A 315 25.70 -20.76 2.33
N GLN A 316 26.72 -19.88 2.56
CA GLN A 316 27.99 -19.92 1.83
C GLN A 316 28.79 -21.20 2.09
N PHE A 317 28.51 -21.88 3.19
CA PHE A 317 29.16 -23.12 3.58
C PHE A 317 28.38 -24.37 3.17
N VAL A 318 27.27 -24.23 2.46
CA VAL A 318 26.44 -25.34 2.00
C VAL A 318 26.38 -25.34 0.48
N PRO A 319 27.09 -26.28 -0.18
CA PRO A 319 27.15 -26.32 -1.64
C PRO A 319 25.77 -26.35 -2.31
N GLY A 320 25.59 -25.52 -3.32
CA GLY A 320 24.32 -25.36 -4.04
C GLY A 320 23.28 -24.44 -3.35
N CYS A 321 23.63 -23.87 -2.18
CA CYS A 321 22.76 -22.94 -1.45
C CYS A 321 23.23 -21.49 -1.50
N GLU A 322 24.29 -21.15 -2.22
CA GLU A 322 24.96 -19.84 -2.21
C GLU A 322 24.01 -18.67 -2.54
N ASN A 323 22.99 -18.94 -3.35
CA ASN A 323 21.98 -17.95 -3.74
C ASN A 323 20.61 -18.15 -3.07
N LEU A 324 20.48 -19.13 -2.17
CA LEU A 324 19.23 -19.43 -1.48
C LEU A 324 18.85 -18.29 -0.53
N LEU A 325 17.62 -17.82 -0.58
CA LEU A 325 17.08 -16.86 0.37
C LEU A 325 16.33 -17.60 1.49
N PHE A 326 16.28 -17.01 2.68
CA PHE A 326 15.52 -17.61 3.79
C PHE A 326 14.05 -17.88 3.40
N HIS A 327 13.43 -17.03 2.57
CA HIS A 327 12.08 -17.25 2.06
C HIS A 327 11.95 -18.49 1.14
N ASP A 328 13.03 -18.92 0.52
CA ASP A 328 13.01 -20.09 -0.36
C ASP A 328 12.87 -21.41 0.44
N LEU A 329 13.18 -21.40 1.76
CA LEU A 329 12.90 -22.54 2.65
C LEU A 329 11.40 -22.86 2.71
N ARG A 330 10.54 -21.84 2.75
CA ARG A 330 9.08 -22.04 2.68
C ARG A 330 8.66 -22.60 1.31
N ARG A 331 9.30 -22.16 0.24
CA ARG A 331 9.06 -22.71 -1.11
C ARG A 331 9.47 -24.18 -1.16
N THR A 332 10.64 -24.51 -0.62
CA THR A 332 11.11 -25.87 -0.43
C THR A 332 10.08 -26.72 0.33
N SER A 333 9.61 -26.24 1.47
CA SER A 333 8.59 -26.90 2.28
C SER A 333 7.34 -27.27 1.49
N LEU A 334 6.71 -26.28 0.86
CA LEU A 334 5.44 -26.48 0.13
C LEU A 334 5.62 -27.36 -1.10
N THR A 335 6.77 -27.29 -1.75
CA THR A 335 7.09 -28.18 -2.87
C THR A 335 7.32 -29.62 -2.42
N LEU A 336 8.09 -29.84 -1.38
CA LEU A 336 8.29 -31.18 -0.83
C LEU A 336 6.99 -31.76 -0.29
N TYR A 337 6.13 -30.95 0.33
CA TYR A 337 4.81 -31.34 0.79
C TYR A 337 3.89 -31.74 -0.39
N ALA A 338 3.92 -30.97 -1.48
CA ALA A 338 3.22 -31.33 -2.71
C ALA A 338 3.77 -32.64 -3.32
N GLN A 339 5.07 -32.85 -3.29
CA GLN A 339 5.73 -34.08 -3.76
C GLN A 339 5.41 -35.29 -2.90
N ALA A 340 5.19 -35.11 -1.61
CA ALA A 340 4.74 -36.17 -0.70
C ALA A 340 3.31 -36.65 -0.97
N GLY A 341 2.58 -36.01 -1.88
CA GLY A 341 1.24 -36.44 -2.27
C GLY A 341 0.11 -35.49 -1.85
N ALA A 342 0.44 -34.38 -1.21
CA ALA A 342 -0.57 -33.43 -0.76
C ALA A 342 -1.40 -32.88 -1.93
N THR A 343 -2.70 -32.76 -1.71
CA THR A 343 -3.65 -32.09 -2.61
C THR A 343 -3.44 -30.58 -2.61
N GLN A 344 -3.99 -29.90 -3.61
CA GLN A 344 -3.95 -28.45 -3.67
C GLN A 344 -4.56 -27.79 -2.43
N ALA A 345 -5.65 -28.36 -1.90
CA ALA A 345 -6.29 -27.85 -0.70
C ALA A 345 -5.39 -27.96 0.54
N GLU A 346 -4.70 -29.10 0.70
CA GLU A 346 -3.74 -29.32 1.78
C GLU A 346 -2.52 -28.40 1.67
N ILE A 347 -2.00 -28.16 0.45
CA ILE A 347 -0.93 -27.20 0.21
C ILE A 347 -1.37 -25.78 0.57
N MET A 348 -2.62 -25.40 0.19
CA MET A 348 -3.21 -24.12 0.57
C MET A 348 -3.33 -23.99 2.08
N ALA A 349 -3.83 -25.01 2.78
CA ALA A 349 -3.97 -25.03 4.23
C ALA A 349 -2.61 -24.89 4.91
N ARG A 350 -1.63 -25.74 4.56
CA ARG A 350 -0.28 -25.68 5.14
C ARG A 350 0.45 -24.38 4.87
N GLY A 351 0.31 -23.84 3.65
CA GLY A 351 0.85 -22.54 3.25
C GLY A 351 0.04 -21.37 3.76
N ARG A 352 -1.17 -21.62 4.26
CA ARG A 352 -2.12 -20.57 4.66
C ARG A 352 -2.34 -19.59 3.50
N HIS A 353 -2.56 -20.13 2.28
CA HIS A 353 -2.81 -19.36 1.06
C HIS A 353 -4.30 -19.25 0.81
N LYS A 354 -4.77 -18.05 0.43
CA LYS A 354 -6.17 -17.83 0.03
C LYS A 354 -6.40 -18.00 -1.47
N ASP A 355 -5.33 -17.84 -2.27
CA ASP A 355 -5.38 -17.90 -3.73
C ASP A 355 -4.88 -19.27 -4.22
N PRO A 356 -5.73 -20.08 -4.86
CA PRO A 356 -5.36 -21.37 -5.44
C PRO A 356 -4.20 -21.27 -6.46
N ALA A 357 -4.10 -20.15 -7.19
CA ALA A 357 -3.03 -19.94 -8.16
C ALA A 357 -1.64 -19.89 -7.49
N VAL A 358 -1.58 -19.48 -6.22
CA VAL A 358 -0.33 -19.51 -5.45
C VAL A 358 0.05 -20.95 -5.10
N ALA A 359 -0.91 -21.79 -4.70
CA ALA A 359 -0.66 -23.18 -4.36
C ALA A 359 -0.25 -24.02 -5.59
N ALA A 360 -0.87 -23.77 -6.74
CA ALA A 360 -0.53 -24.43 -8.00
C ALA A 360 0.94 -24.28 -8.40
N ARG A 361 1.60 -23.22 -7.96
CA ARG A 361 3.05 -22.99 -8.24
C ARG A 361 3.97 -24.02 -7.61
N TYR A 362 3.53 -24.72 -6.57
CA TYR A 362 4.30 -25.75 -5.88
C TYR A 362 4.05 -27.16 -6.44
N GLN A 363 3.06 -27.30 -7.30
CA GLN A 363 2.71 -28.55 -7.95
C GLN A 363 3.33 -28.59 -9.36
N TYR A 364 4.30 -29.46 -9.55
CA TYR A 364 4.87 -29.74 -10.85
C TYR A 364 5.08 -31.23 -11.05
N ALA A 365 4.89 -31.69 -12.28
CA ALA A 365 5.11 -33.09 -12.63
C ALA A 365 6.60 -33.37 -12.76
N THR A 366 7.03 -34.49 -12.17
CA THR A 366 8.35 -35.07 -12.42
C THR A 366 8.17 -36.53 -12.90
N LYS A 367 9.09 -37.02 -13.75
CA LYS A 367 9.07 -38.43 -14.20
C LYS A 367 9.11 -39.42 -13.02
N ALA A 368 9.89 -39.12 -11.97
CA ALA A 368 9.97 -39.94 -10.79
C ALA A 368 8.63 -40.02 -10.04
N ARG A 369 7.92 -38.87 -9.94
CA ARG A 369 6.60 -38.82 -9.31
C ARG A 369 5.53 -39.54 -10.15
N ASP A 370 5.57 -39.36 -11.45
CA ASP A 370 4.65 -40.08 -12.36
C ASP A 370 4.79 -41.60 -12.17
N ARG A 371 6.03 -42.12 -12.17
CA ARG A 371 6.30 -43.52 -11.87
C ARG A 371 5.77 -43.93 -10.50
N ALA A 372 6.08 -43.19 -9.44
CA ALA A 372 5.62 -43.52 -8.10
C ALA A 372 4.09 -43.48 -7.94
N ASN A 373 3.43 -42.60 -8.65
CA ASN A 373 1.96 -42.54 -8.67
C ASN A 373 1.35 -43.71 -9.44
N ALA A 374 1.96 -44.10 -10.60
CA ALA A 374 1.54 -45.24 -11.39
C ALA A 374 1.66 -46.56 -10.56
N ASP A 375 2.82 -46.74 -9.88
CA ASP A 375 3.05 -47.90 -9.03
C ASP A 375 2.07 -47.96 -7.86
N ARG A 376 1.75 -46.80 -7.23
CA ARG A 376 0.79 -46.73 -6.13
C ARG A 376 -0.64 -46.98 -6.61
N MET A 377 -1.00 -46.49 -7.78
CA MET A 377 -2.30 -46.77 -8.40
C MET A 377 -2.46 -48.27 -8.66
N ALA A 378 -1.41 -48.93 -9.16
CA ALA A 378 -1.42 -50.38 -9.45
C ALA A 378 -1.56 -51.24 -8.20
N GLN A 379 -1.19 -50.78 -7.01
CA GLN A 379 -1.36 -51.51 -5.75
C GLN A 379 -2.82 -51.65 -5.32
N GLY A 380 -3.75 -50.87 -5.90
CA GLY A 380 -5.18 -50.92 -5.62
C GLY A 380 -5.97 -51.81 -6.59
N TRP A 381 -5.27 -52.45 -7.53
CA TRP A 381 -5.83 -53.39 -8.51
C TRP A 381 -5.37 -54.80 -8.18
#